data_7cd4d62643be79ec7b23e8922525103b
#
_entry.id   7cd4d62643be79ec7b23e8922525103b
#
_cell.length_a   1.000
_cell.length_b   1.000
_cell.length_c   1.000
_cell.angle_alpha   90.00
_cell.angle_beta   90.00
_cell.angle_gamma   90.00
#
_symmetry.space_group_name_H-M   'P 1'
#
loop_
_entity.id
_entity.type
_entity.pdbx_description
1 polymer ?
#
loop_
_entity_poly.entity_id
_entity_poly.type
_entity_poly.pdbx_seq_one_letter_code
_entity_poly.pdbx_strand_id
1 'polypeptide(L)'
;MTKQGIATLGVLLLVGASHAAERVLNPYRDVDWGTVTYVHSFSHQHATHGRLQTLRDMGYEHLPISNYYPSKPLYPLPEDFRKANPDVLGAPNAEQHSTTDSPIHFNAIGSYYTTGYGETPRVRRDRSPIEHVFRGLHVFDPAREPWRGIYRLDLRFDAAANSGEASVRLTVEGARQASYKDFSEPADGGIVRDRVLTLASARSMTFKATAPEIRVQIVFDPAVTRITQFRLMQGTYRPWRDTFRAALDGSARDAEGRPIEGLMFPEGGGITINHPGESVTRLAEYLDFDPRVLGIEVWNQHEMFGGQTLEKAATMPFYTLWDEVLRTGRRCFGFFVKDHCIFGRGRNVLLMPPGGDTATRERQALQAYRNGRFFGLLGAMTVGADGKPTMPYDQSNFRFTRLALRREADKPVSLDVSVDGADTQRRPNTQIRFITDQGVACVVDGNSGSFILPRSADGRVACRYVRVEAFAYPNTHSGGQTLTPAAFTALNVFQIARLHDVRGDSGVVYMDGKDGTPLGI
;
A
#
# COMPACT_ATOMS: atom_id res chain seq x y z
N MET A 1 42.88 -6.68 69.36
CA MET A 1 43.08 -7.71 68.31
C MET A 1 41.73 -8.31 68.01
N THR A 2 41.04 -7.80 67.02
CA THR A 2 39.71 -8.24 66.57
C THR A 2 39.83 -8.75 65.15
N LYS A 3 39.56 -10.02 64.95
CA LYS A 3 39.54 -10.67 63.64
C LYS A 3 38.18 -10.38 62.97
N GLN A 4 38.22 -9.68 61.84
CA GLN A 4 37.07 -9.54 60.95
C GLN A 4 37.02 -10.78 60.02
N GLY A 5 35.91 -11.51 60.11
CA GLY A 5 35.62 -12.58 59.18
C GLY A 5 34.96 -12.04 57.90
N ILE A 6 35.56 -12.35 56.77
CA ILE A 6 35.00 -12.07 55.43
C ILE A 6 34.03 -13.19 55.05
N ALA A 7 32.76 -12.86 54.98
CA ALA A 7 31.73 -13.77 54.44
C ALA A 7 31.68 -13.62 52.92
N THR A 8 32.11 -14.63 52.21
CA THR A 8 32.02 -14.73 50.74
C THR A 8 30.61 -15.14 50.37
N LEU A 9 29.84 -14.21 49.82
CA LEU A 9 28.49 -14.44 49.29
C LEU A 9 28.63 -15.05 47.89
N GLY A 10 28.44 -16.35 47.76
CA GLY A 10 28.37 -17.05 46.48
C GLY A 10 27.05 -16.73 45.78
N VAL A 11 27.11 -15.92 44.72
CA VAL A 11 25.98 -15.70 43.83
C VAL A 11 25.89 -16.89 42.88
N LEU A 12 24.93 -17.78 43.14
CA LEU A 12 24.53 -18.81 42.18
C LEU A 12 23.80 -18.12 41.01
N LEU A 13 24.48 -17.92 39.89
CA LEU A 13 23.88 -17.61 38.61
C LEU A 13 23.10 -18.83 38.12
N LEU A 14 21.82 -18.88 38.39
CA LEU A 14 20.88 -19.73 37.68
C LEU A 14 20.77 -19.22 36.23
N VAL A 15 21.60 -19.78 35.35
CA VAL A 15 21.36 -19.64 33.90
C VAL A 15 20.12 -20.47 33.59
N GLY A 16 18.97 -19.86 33.79
CA GLY A 16 17.74 -20.37 33.21
C GLY A 16 17.86 -20.29 31.70
N ALA A 17 18.05 -21.43 31.05
CA ALA A 17 17.82 -21.55 29.62
C ALA A 17 16.35 -21.22 29.39
N SER A 18 16.04 -19.94 29.14
CA SER A 18 14.75 -19.56 28.58
C SER A 18 14.71 -20.19 27.19
N HIS A 19 14.01 -21.29 27.06
CA HIS A 19 13.54 -21.74 25.77
C HIS A 19 12.72 -20.58 25.22
N ALA A 20 13.30 -19.85 24.27
CA ALA A 20 12.58 -18.83 23.55
C ALA A 20 11.33 -19.54 22.96
N ALA A 21 10.15 -19.18 23.46
CA ALA A 21 8.92 -19.75 22.97
C ALA A 21 8.88 -19.52 21.46
N GLU A 22 8.67 -20.56 20.68
CA GLU A 22 8.48 -20.48 19.22
C GLU A 22 7.46 -19.38 18.92
N ARG A 23 7.89 -18.28 18.34
CA ARG A 23 7.01 -17.17 17.97
C ARG A 23 6.37 -17.48 16.63
N VAL A 24 5.15 -17.99 16.70
CA VAL A 24 4.33 -18.28 15.52
C VAL A 24 3.48 -17.07 15.18
N LEU A 25 3.69 -16.50 14.01
CA LEU A 25 2.78 -15.54 13.44
C LEU A 25 1.61 -16.29 12.79
N ASN A 26 0.42 -16.08 13.28
CA ASN A 26 -0.82 -16.53 12.65
C ASN A 26 -1.83 -15.38 12.67
N PRO A 27 -1.98 -14.63 11.57
CA PRO A 27 -2.90 -13.50 11.48
C PRO A 27 -4.36 -13.88 11.73
N TYR A 28 -4.70 -15.16 11.52
CA TYR A 28 -6.07 -15.68 11.59
C TYR A 28 -6.42 -16.37 12.91
N ARG A 29 -5.49 -16.38 13.89
CA ARG A 29 -5.68 -17.07 15.18
C ARG A 29 -6.97 -16.67 15.87
N ASP A 30 -7.23 -15.37 15.91
CA ASP A 30 -8.35 -14.79 16.67
C ASP A 30 -9.53 -14.41 15.76
N VAL A 31 -9.59 -14.95 14.56
CA VAL A 31 -10.74 -14.75 13.66
C VAL A 31 -11.85 -15.72 14.03
N ASP A 32 -12.97 -15.18 14.46
CA ASP A 32 -14.20 -15.97 14.61
C ASP A 32 -14.85 -16.16 13.23
N TRP A 33 -14.55 -17.27 12.60
CA TRP A 33 -15.02 -17.60 11.26
C TRP A 33 -16.55 -17.77 11.16
N GLY A 34 -17.24 -17.94 12.29
CA GLY A 34 -18.70 -18.06 12.34
C GLY A 34 -19.43 -16.72 12.27
N THR A 35 -18.76 -15.62 12.67
CA THR A 35 -19.40 -14.29 12.78
C THR A 35 -18.65 -13.19 12.01
N VAL A 36 -17.45 -13.47 11.47
CA VAL A 36 -16.61 -12.49 10.79
C VAL A 36 -17.31 -11.82 9.61
N THR A 37 -17.13 -10.52 9.49
CA THR A 37 -17.58 -9.74 8.34
C THR A 37 -16.45 -9.62 7.33
N TYR A 38 -16.73 -9.93 6.07
CA TYR A 38 -15.81 -9.80 4.94
C TYR A 38 -16.00 -8.44 4.31
N VAL A 39 -14.98 -7.58 4.36
CA VAL A 39 -15.03 -6.21 3.85
C VAL A 39 -14.04 -6.05 2.71
N HIS A 40 -14.55 -5.76 1.52
CA HIS A 40 -13.74 -5.60 0.32
C HIS A 40 -13.03 -4.25 0.31
N SER A 41 -11.71 -4.27 0.13
CA SER A 41 -10.83 -3.11 0.20
C SER A 41 -9.69 -3.19 -0.80
N PHE A 42 -8.87 -2.17 -0.82
CA PHE A 42 -7.58 -2.10 -1.52
C PHE A 42 -6.59 -1.30 -0.66
N SER A 43 -5.30 -1.50 -0.88
CA SER A 43 -4.25 -0.66 -0.28
C SER A 43 -3.76 0.43 -1.24
N HIS A 44 -3.90 0.21 -2.55
CA HIS A 44 -3.45 1.10 -3.59
C HIS A 44 -4.48 1.21 -4.72
N GLN A 45 -5.10 2.40 -4.82
CA GLN A 45 -6.07 2.73 -5.86
C GLN A 45 -6.15 4.23 -6.07
N HIS A 46 -5.91 4.66 -7.29
CA HIS A 46 -6.15 6.05 -7.70
C HIS A 46 -7.58 6.23 -8.17
N ALA A 47 -8.26 7.23 -7.64
CA ALA A 47 -9.63 7.54 -8.05
C ALA A 47 -9.95 9.02 -7.88
N THR A 48 -10.68 9.60 -8.84
CA THR A 48 -11.31 10.90 -8.68
C THR A 48 -12.62 10.77 -7.90
N HIS A 49 -13.13 11.87 -7.37
CA HIS A 49 -14.44 11.90 -6.71
C HIS A 49 -15.54 11.23 -7.57
N GLY A 50 -15.60 11.54 -8.88
CA GLY A 50 -16.60 10.96 -9.79
C GLY A 50 -16.44 9.44 -10.04
N ARG A 51 -15.40 8.79 -9.52
CA ARG A 51 -15.18 7.34 -9.62
C ARG A 51 -15.50 6.57 -8.34
N LEU A 52 -15.77 7.25 -7.24
CA LEU A 52 -16.05 6.58 -5.95
C LEU A 52 -17.30 5.70 -6.06
N GLN A 53 -18.36 6.17 -6.71
CA GLN A 53 -19.57 5.37 -6.93
C GLN A 53 -19.27 4.12 -7.77
N THR A 54 -18.46 4.23 -8.80
CA THR A 54 -18.02 3.07 -9.59
C THR A 54 -17.32 2.02 -8.73
N LEU A 55 -16.43 2.43 -7.81
CA LEU A 55 -15.78 1.52 -6.88
C LEU A 55 -16.79 0.86 -5.93
N ARG A 56 -17.76 1.63 -5.42
CA ARG A 56 -18.84 1.09 -4.57
C ARG A 56 -19.69 0.06 -5.32
N ASP A 57 -20.07 0.36 -6.57
CA ASP A 57 -20.84 -0.54 -7.42
C ASP A 57 -20.09 -1.84 -7.75
N MET A 58 -18.76 -1.79 -7.73
CA MET A 58 -17.88 -2.97 -7.83
C MET A 58 -17.79 -3.76 -6.52
N GLY A 59 -18.52 -3.38 -5.47
CA GLY A 59 -18.57 -4.07 -4.19
C GLY A 59 -17.43 -3.71 -3.21
N TYR A 60 -16.70 -2.61 -3.43
CA TYR A 60 -15.76 -2.13 -2.42
C TYR A 60 -16.51 -1.39 -1.32
N GLU A 61 -16.16 -1.72 -0.07
CA GLU A 61 -16.79 -1.19 1.14
C GLU A 61 -15.83 -0.33 1.97
N HIS A 62 -14.52 -0.52 1.82
CA HIS A 62 -13.49 0.30 2.44
C HIS A 62 -12.62 0.93 1.34
N LEU A 63 -12.61 2.26 1.29
CA LEU A 63 -12.01 3.06 0.22
C LEU A 63 -10.87 3.97 0.71
N PRO A 64 -9.70 3.44 1.06
CA PRO A 64 -8.51 4.24 1.36
C PRO A 64 -7.82 4.70 0.06
N ILE A 65 -8.39 5.71 -0.59
CA ILE A 65 -7.92 6.23 -1.89
C ILE A 65 -6.49 6.76 -1.76
N SER A 66 -5.61 6.34 -2.65
CA SER A 66 -4.16 6.56 -2.57
C SER A 66 -3.62 7.54 -3.62
N ASN A 67 -4.39 8.53 -4.02
CA ASN A 67 -3.92 9.52 -5.00
C ASN A 67 -2.57 10.10 -4.56
N TYR A 68 -1.61 10.12 -5.47
CA TYR A 68 -0.34 10.79 -5.25
C TYR A 68 -0.42 12.29 -5.59
N TYR A 69 0.54 13.04 -5.06
CA TYR A 69 0.55 14.51 -5.14
C TYR A 69 -0.70 15.23 -4.61
N PRO A 70 -1.50 14.67 -3.69
CA PRO A 70 -2.54 15.48 -3.07
C PRO A 70 -1.91 16.43 -2.07
N SER A 71 -2.57 17.55 -1.81
CA SER A 71 -2.22 18.41 -0.66
C SER A 71 -2.66 17.78 0.67
N LYS A 72 -3.58 16.84 0.62
CA LYS A 72 -4.07 16.02 1.73
C LYS A 72 -4.70 14.74 1.17
N PRO A 73 -4.79 13.66 1.95
CA PRO A 73 -5.53 12.46 1.57
C PRO A 73 -6.99 12.77 1.24
N LEU A 74 -7.62 11.94 0.43
CA LEU A 74 -9.07 11.98 0.19
C LEU A 74 -9.79 11.36 1.40
N TYR A 75 -9.69 12.04 2.53
CA TYR A 75 -10.32 11.64 3.78
C TYR A 75 -10.67 12.88 4.65
N PRO A 76 -11.86 12.92 5.27
CA PRO A 76 -12.95 11.97 5.07
C PRO A 76 -13.41 11.94 3.61
N LEU A 77 -14.06 10.83 3.19
CA LEU A 77 -14.69 10.74 1.87
C LEU A 77 -15.70 11.88 1.68
N PRO A 78 -15.93 12.37 0.45
CA PRO A 78 -16.83 13.49 0.18
C PRO A 78 -18.21 13.31 0.81
N GLU A 79 -18.78 14.38 1.32
CA GLU A 79 -20.00 14.35 2.13
C GLU A 79 -21.21 13.85 1.34
N ASP A 80 -21.36 14.27 0.09
CA ASP A 80 -22.41 13.83 -0.81
C ASP A 80 -22.34 12.31 -1.06
N PHE A 81 -21.14 11.80 -1.29
CA PHE A 81 -20.90 10.37 -1.47
C PHE A 81 -21.21 9.57 -0.18
N ARG A 82 -20.76 10.05 0.99
CA ARG A 82 -21.06 9.39 2.28
C ARG A 82 -22.54 9.39 2.63
N LYS A 83 -23.27 10.46 2.29
CA LYS A 83 -24.73 10.51 2.48
C LYS A 83 -25.45 9.48 1.62
N ALA A 84 -24.99 9.27 0.38
CA ALA A 84 -25.54 8.26 -0.52
C ALA A 84 -25.13 6.82 -0.15
N ASN A 85 -23.99 6.65 0.53
CA ASN A 85 -23.37 5.36 0.87
C ASN A 85 -22.92 5.34 2.34
N PRO A 86 -23.85 5.31 3.31
CA PRO A 86 -23.52 5.48 4.74
C PRO A 86 -22.75 4.31 5.34
N ASP A 87 -22.71 3.16 4.69
CA ASP A 87 -22.01 1.94 5.09
C ASP A 87 -20.58 1.88 4.57
N VAL A 88 -20.18 2.79 3.65
CA VAL A 88 -18.83 2.84 3.11
C VAL A 88 -17.86 3.45 4.11
N LEU A 89 -16.73 2.77 4.28
CA LEU A 89 -15.65 3.16 5.17
C LEU A 89 -14.56 3.89 4.38
N GLY A 90 -13.91 4.86 5.02
CA GLY A 90 -12.75 5.56 4.47
C GLY A 90 -11.52 5.40 5.36
N ALA A 91 -10.37 5.76 4.83
CA ALA A 91 -9.17 6.00 5.61
C ALA A 91 -8.26 6.97 4.86
N PRO A 92 -7.48 7.82 5.55
CA PRO A 92 -6.45 8.58 4.88
C PRO A 92 -5.41 7.62 4.28
N ASN A 93 -5.00 7.92 3.05
CA ASN A 93 -3.98 7.16 2.33
C ASN A 93 -3.45 8.01 1.17
N ALA A 94 -2.22 7.78 0.77
CA ALA A 94 -1.63 8.37 -0.43
C ALA A 94 -0.43 7.53 -0.88
N GLU A 95 -0.26 7.42 -2.19
CA GLU A 95 0.96 6.87 -2.73
C GLU A 95 2.10 7.88 -2.63
N GLN A 96 3.24 7.40 -2.16
CA GLN A 96 4.46 8.16 -1.95
C GLN A 96 5.56 7.63 -2.88
N HIS A 97 6.21 8.51 -3.63
CA HIS A 97 7.30 8.10 -4.52
C HIS A 97 8.41 9.17 -4.67
N SER A 98 8.54 10.02 -3.68
CA SER A 98 9.51 11.11 -3.71
C SER A 98 10.46 11.00 -2.54
N THR A 99 11.26 9.93 -2.50
CA THR A 99 12.37 9.82 -1.56
C THR A 99 13.69 10.19 -2.26
N THR A 100 14.67 10.68 -1.50
CA THR A 100 15.92 11.20 -2.06
C THR A 100 16.96 10.13 -2.33
N ASP A 101 16.84 9.00 -1.66
CA ASP A 101 17.87 7.94 -1.60
C ASP A 101 17.32 6.55 -1.96
N SER A 102 16.09 6.50 -2.47
CA SER A 102 15.44 5.25 -2.85
C SER A 102 14.41 5.46 -3.95
N PRO A 103 14.29 4.55 -4.91
CA PRO A 103 13.22 4.56 -5.91
C PRO A 103 11.88 4.04 -5.38
N ILE A 104 11.77 3.76 -4.09
CA ILE A 104 10.58 3.13 -3.50
C ILE A 104 9.31 3.93 -3.75
N HIS A 105 8.27 3.21 -4.19
CA HIS A 105 6.89 3.67 -4.08
C HIS A 105 6.21 2.93 -2.94
N PHE A 106 5.41 3.63 -2.15
CA PHE A 106 4.71 3.01 -1.03
C PHE A 106 3.43 3.74 -0.68
N ASN A 107 2.51 3.04 -0.04
CA ASN A 107 1.34 3.63 0.61
C ASN A 107 1.49 3.56 2.12
N ALA A 108 0.93 4.54 2.81
CA ALA A 108 0.78 4.50 4.25
C ALA A 108 -0.72 4.52 4.59
N ILE A 109 -1.33 3.34 4.64
CA ILE A 109 -2.76 3.18 4.87
C ILE A 109 -3.10 3.65 6.28
N GLY A 110 -4.05 4.57 6.40
CA GLY A 110 -4.43 5.19 7.67
C GLY A 110 -3.54 6.37 8.07
N SER A 111 -2.62 6.81 7.21
CA SER A 111 -1.76 7.96 7.47
C SER A 111 -2.25 9.22 6.76
N TYR A 112 -2.17 10.34 7.46
CA TYR A 112 -2.37 11.67 6.87
C TYR A 112 -1.18 12.15 6.05
N TYR A 113 -0.04 11.44 6.11
CA TYR A 113 1.12 11.80 5.32
C TYR A 113 0.85 11.70 3.83
N THR A 114 1.19 12.76 3.09
CA THR A 114 1.11 12.79 1.62
C THR A 114 2.42 13.31 1.06
N THR A 115 2.66 13.07 -0.23
CA THR A 115 3.82 13.62 -0.94
C THR A 115 3.83 15.14 -0.98
N GLY A 116 2.77 15.80 -0.60
CA GLY A 116 2.73 17.24 -0.50
C GLY A 116 1.56 17.71 0.32
N TYR A 117 1.86 18.28 1.44
CA TYR A 117 0.98 19.23 2.08
C TYR A 117 1.06 20.55 1.31
N GLY A 118 -0.06 21.09 0.89
CA GLY A 118 -0.03 22.27 0.05
C GLY A 118 -1.18 23.22 0.31
N GLU A 119 -0.89 24.49 0.06
CA GLU A 119 -1.87 25.55 0.01
C GLU A 119 -2.24 25.84 -1.44
N THR A 120 -3.55 25.83 -1.74
CA THR A 120 -4.10 26.30 -3.01
C THR A 120 -4.77 27.66 -2.76
N PRO A 121 -4.12 28.76 -3.14
CA PRO A 121 -4.66 30.08 -2.88
C PRO A 121 -6.00 30.32 -3.57
N ARG A 122 -6.92 30.97 -2.85
CA ARG A 122 -8.18 31.47 -3.42
C ARG A 122 -7.92 32.81 -4.12
N VAL A 123 -7.29 32.79 -5.28
CA VAL A 123 -6.97 33.96 -6.08
C VAL A 123 -7.81 33.98 -7.35
N ARG A 124 -8.03 35.17 -7.88
CA ARG A 124 -8.66 35.33 -9.19
C ARG A 124 -7.67 35.00 -10.27
N ARG A 125 -7.89 33.90 -10.98
CA ARG A 125 -7.01 33.37 -12.02
C ARG A 125 -7.26 33.98 -13.40
N ASP A 126 -8.29 34.83 -13.50
CA ASP A 126 -8.69 35.57 -14.69
C ASP A 126 -8.18 37.03 -14.72
N ARG A 127 -7.36 37.40 -13.74
CA ARG A 127 -6.76 38.73 -13.59
C ARG A 127 -5.26 38.66 -13.34
N SER A 128 -4.52 39.59 -13.92
CA SER A 128 -3.10 39.77 -13.73
C SER A 128 -2.81 41.15 -13.10
N PRO A 129 -1.87 41.26 -12.16
CA PRO A 129 -1.06 40.16 -11.60
C PRO A 129 -1.84 39.30 -10.59
N ILE A 130 -1.40 38.02 -10.43
CA ILE A 130 -1.73 37.23 -9.26
C ILE A 130 -0.59 37.43 -8.24
N GLU A 131 -0.93 37.85 -7.04
CA GLU A 131 0.01 37.96 -5.91
C GLU A 131 -0.52 37.15 -4.74
N HIS A 132 0.35 36.34 -4.13
CA HIS A 132 0.02 35.58 -2.95
C HIS A 132 1.24 35.38 -2.05
N VAL A 133 0.99 35.37 -0.74
CA VAL A 133 2.01 35.10 0.28
C VAL A 133 1.64 33.82 1.01
N PHE A 134 2.44 32.79 0.78
CA PHE A 134 2.38 31.55 1.55
C PHE A 134 3.08 31.77 2.90
N ARG A 135 2.37 31.52 4.02
CA ARG A 135 2.85 31.81 5.37
C ARG A 135 3.01 30.56 6.22
N GLY A 136 3.74 30.70 7.32
CA GLY A 136 3.91 29.61 8.28
C GLY A 136 4.80 28.48 7.77
N LEU A 137 5.67 28.76 6.81
CA LEU A 137 6.55 27.76 6.25
C LEU A 137 7.69 27.43 7.21
N HIS A 138 8.03 26.14 7.28
CA HIS A 138 9.19 25.72 8.05
C HIS A 138 10.49 26.05 7.31
N VAL A 139 11.39 26.75 7.99
CA VAL A 139 12.74 27.03 7.52
C VAL A 139 13.70 26.15 8.28
N PHE A 140 14.43 25.32 7.57
CA PHE A 140 15.39 24.37 8.13
C PHE A 140 16.82 24.76 7.76
N ASP A 141 17.76 24.45 8.66
CA ASP A 141 19.20 24.64 8.38
C ASP A 141 19.64 23.73 7.21
N PRO A 142 19.99 24.28 6.06
CA PRO A 142 20.37 23.51 4.90
C PRO A 142 21.66 22.71 5.10
N ALA A 143 22.52 23.08 6.05
CA ALA A 143 23.75 22.35 6.33
C ALA A 143 23.50 21.07 7.12
N ARG A 144 22.46 21.06 7.98
CA ARG A 144 22.10 19.90 8.80
C ARG A 144 21.04 19.01 8.14
N GLU A 145 20.07 19.64 7.47
CA GLU A 145 18.92 18.96 6.91
C GLU A 145 18.64 19.49 5.48
N PRO A 146 19.54 19.19 4.50
CA PRO A 146 19.46 19.77 3.16
C PRO A 146 18.16 19.44 2.42
N TRP A 147 17.49 18.38 2.83
CA TRP A 147 16.25 17.87 2.24
C TRP A 147 14.98 18.41 2.92
N ARG A 148 15.07 19.04 4.11
CA ARG A 148 13.91 19.67 4.78
C ARG A 148 13.66 21.09 4.28
N GLY A 149 12.41 21.54 4.41
CA GLY A 149 12.00 22.89 4.00
C GLY A 149 11.98 23.10 2.50
N ILE A 150 11.84 22.02 1.73
CA ILE A 150 11.69 22.06 0.29
C ILE A 150 10.21 22.17 -0.05
N TYR A 151 9.91 23.10 -0.97
CA TYR A 151 8.56 23.37 -1.44
C TYR A 151 8.51 23.28 -2.95
N ARG A 152 7.39 22.76 -3.49
CA ARG A 152 7.14 22.73 -4.92
C ARG A 152 6.02 23.69 -5.26
N LEU A 153 6.29 24.66 -6.12
CA LEU A 153 5.29 25.50 -6.75
C LEU A 153 4.75 24.78 -7.98
N ASP A 154 3.47 24.40 -7.95
CA ASP A 154 2.77 23.87 -9.11
C ASP A 154 1.99 25.02 -9.77
N LEU A 155 2.48 25.49 -10.88
CA LEU A 155 1.84 26.47 -11.75
C LEU A 155 1.51 25.81 -13.07
N ARG A 156 0.23 25.71 -13.42
CA ARG A 156 -0.23 25.25 -14.73
C ARG A 156 -1.02 26.34 -15.41
N PHE A 157 -0.80 26.48 -16.70
CA PHE A 157 -1.50 27.41 -17.55
C PHE A 157 -1.62 26.86 -18.97
N ASP A 158 -2.64 27.30 -19.67
CA ASP A 158 -2.93 26.93 -21.05
C ASP A 158 -3.08 28.19 -21.89
N ALA A 159 -2.94 28.07 -23.20
CA ALA A 159 -3.30 29.14 -24.12
C ALA A 159 -4.84 29.35 -24.06
N ALA A 160 -5.27 30.59 -24.02
CA ALA A 160 -6.68 30.91 -24.23
C ALA A 160 -7.08 30.55 -25.67
N ALA A 161 -8.34 30.18 -25.89
CA ALA A 161 -8.81 29.77 -27.21
C ALA A 161 -8.47 30.82 -28.27
N ASN A 162 -7.87 30.40 -29.38
CA ASN A 162 -7.49 31.22 -30.52
C ASN A 162 -6.39 32.27 -30.26
N SER A 163 -5.58 32.14 -29.23
CA SER A 163 -4.54 33.07 -28.86
C SER A 163 -3.14 32.49 -29.13
N GLY A 164 -2.16 33.39 -29.26
CA GLY A 164 -0.76 33.04 -29.51
C GLY A 164 -0.08 32.24 -28.39
N GLU A 165 1.22 32.34 -28.26
CA GLU A 165 2.01 31.61 -27.27
C GLU A 165 1.68 32.06 -25.83
N ALA A 166 1.05 31.17 -25.03
CA ALA A 166 0.79 31.45 -23.63
C ALA A 166 2.11 31.50 -22.86
N SER A 167 2.25 32.53 -22.04
CA SER A 167 3.42 32.70 -21.17
C SER A 167 3.02 33.38 -19.86
N VAL A 168 3.81 33.15 -18.82
CA VAL A 168 3.73 33.86 -17.54
C VAL A 168 5.09 34.35 -17.11
N ARG A 169 5.13 35.49 -16.45
CA ARG A 169 6.32 36.02 -15.79
C ARG A 169 6.18 35.75 -14.29
N LEU A 170 7.13 34.99 -13.74
CA LEU A 170 7.13 34.53 -12.37
C LEU A 170 8.22 35.20 -11.54
N THR A 171 7.84 35.73 -10.38
CA THR A 171 8.77 36.20 -9.34
C THR A 171 8.45 35.48 -8.03
N VAL A 172 9.49 35.01 -7.35
CA VAL A 172 9.39 34.33 -6.06
C VAL A 172 10.40 34.93 -5.10
N GLU A 173 9.92 35.39 -3.96
CA GLU A 173 10.72 35.95 -2.88
C GLU A 173 10.59 35.09 -1.61
N GLY A 174 11.58 35.12 -0.72
CA GLY A 174 11.60 34.33 0.54
C GLY A 174 11.99 32.87 0.32
N ALA A 175 12.43 32.51 -0.87
CA ALA A 175 12.91 31.18 -1.20
C ALA A 175 14.01 31.22 -2.28
N ARG A 176 14.82 30.18 -2.32
CA ARG A 176 15.77 29.93 -3.41
C ARG A 176 15.29 28.75 -4.22
N GLN A 177 15.50 28.78 -5.53
CA GLN A 177 15.21 27.65 -6.39
C GLN A 177 16.14 26.49 -6.03
N ALA A 178 15.59 25.29 -5.85
CA ALA A 178 16.34 24.07 -5.58
C ALA A 178 16.23 23.10 -6.76
N SER A 179 17.25 22.27 -6.95
CA SER A 179 17.16 21.18 -7.90
C SER A 179 16.33 20.03 -7.31
N TYR A 180 15.48 19.46 -8.13
CA TYR A 180 14.72 18.26 -7.77
C TYR A 180 15.62 17.03 -7.56
N LYS A 181 16.74 16.95 -8.26
CA LYS A 181 17.65 15.79 -8.22
C LYS A 181 18.77 15.94 -7.21
N ASP A 182 19.21 17.17 -6.97
CA ASP A 182 20.24 17.51 -6.01
C ASP A 182 19.63 18.32 -4.88
N PHE A 183 19.28 17.67 -3.79
CA PHE A 183 18.83 18.36 -2.58
C PHE A 183 19.98 19.10 -1.87
N SER A 184 21.21 18.95 -2.36
CA SER A 184 22.34 19.84 -2.14
C SER A 184 22.03 21.25 -2.66
N GLU A 185 22.86 22.21 -2.34
CA GLU A 185 22.74 23.60 -2.80
C GLU A 185 22.34 23.67 -4.28
N PRO A 186 21.34 24.48 -4.63
CA PRO A 186 20.98 24.69 -6.03
C PRO A 186 22.18 25.22 -6.80
N ALA A 187 22.39 24.71 -7.99
CA ALA A 187 23.55 25.07 -8.83
C ALA A 187 23.68 26.57 -9.08
N ASP A 188 22.59 27.33 -8.98
CA ASP A 188 22.53 28.78 -9.15
C ASP A 188 22.07 29.55 -7.90
N GLY A 189 21.62 28.86 -6.84
CA GLY A 189 21.23 29.46 -5.56
C GLY A 189 20.27 30.64 -5.63
N GLY A 190 19.70 30.89 -6.82
CA GLY A 190 19.12 32.15 -7.23
C GLY A 190 17.71 32.38 -6.70
N ILE A 191 17.43 33.63 -6.37
CA ILE A 191 16.08 34.17 -6.25
C ILE A 191 15.49 34.21 -7.68
N VAL A 192 14.27 33.70 -7.84
CA VAL A 192 13.56 33.78 -9.12
C VAL A 192 12.95 35.17 -9.26
N ARG A 193 13.43 35.93 -10.21
CA ARG A 193 12.87 37.26 -10.57
C ARG A 193 12.54 37.30 -12.06
N ASP A 194 11.34 37.79 -12.36
CA ASP A 194 10.88 38.04 -13.73
C ASP A 194 11.13 36.89 -14.72
N ARG A 195 11.13 35.66 -14.25
CA ARG A 195 11.37 34.49 -15.09
C ARG A 195 10.17 34.23 -15.99
N VAL A 196 10.39 34.23 -17.29
CA VAL A 196 9.37 33.89 -18.28
C VAL A 196 9.25 32.37 -18.38
N LEU A 197 8.03 31.85 -18.19
CA LEU A 197 7.66 30.46 -18.40
C LEU A 197 6.72 30.40 -19.61
N THR A 198 7.01 29.48 -20.52
CA THR A 198 6.16 29.18 -21.69
C THR A 198 5.53 27.79 -21.53
N LEU A 199 4.62 27.41 -22.42
CA LEU A 199 4.04 26.06 -22.42
C LEU A 199 5.09 24.94 -22.55
N ALA A 200 6.21 25.23 -23.21
CA ALA A 200 7.34 24.30 -23.34
C ALA A 200 8.25 24.27 -22.10
N SER A 201 8.16 25.25 -21.21
CA SER A 201 8.98 25.32 -19.99
C SER A 201 8.43 24.44 -18.87
N ALA A 202 9.30 24.07 -17.92
CA ALA A 202 8.86 23.40 -16.70
C ALA A 202 7.89 24.29 -15.90
N ARG A 203 6.74 23.76 -15.59
CA ARG A 203 5.66 24.48 -14.89
C ARG A 203 5.63 24.18 -13.38
N SER A 204 6.42 23.22 -12.92
CA SER A 204 6.63 22.92 -11.51
C SER A 204 8.05 23.27 -11.14
N MET A 205 8.19 24.04 -10.07
CA MET A 205 9.50 24.49 -9.60
C MET A 205 9.65 24.16 -8.14
N THR A 206 10.83 23.68 -7.78
CA THR A 206 11.19 23.34 -6.41
C THR A 206 11.98 24.46 -5.78
N PHE A 207 11.66 24.79 -4.53
CA PHE A 207 12.28 25.86 -3.76
C PHE A 207 12.68 25.35 -2.38
N LYS A 208 13.72 25.97 -1.83
CA LYS A 208 14.02 25.98 -0.41
C LYS A 208 13.54 27.30 0.19
N ALA A 209 12.70 27.24 1.21
CA ALA A 209 12.33 28.44 1.96
C ALA A 209 13.55 29.00 2.69
N THR A 210 13.78 30.29 2.53
CA THR A 210 14.80 31.08 3.26
C THR A 210 14.15 32.01 4.27
N ALA A 211 12.83 32.10 4.26
CA ALA A 211 12.02 32.86 5.19
C ALA A 211 10.72 32.08 5.51
N PRO A 212 10.03 32.36 6.63
CA PRO A 212 8.73 31.76 6.95
C PRO A 212 7.61 32.12 5.97
N GLU A 213 7.86 32.99 5.02
CA GLU A 213 6.94 33.41 3.98
C GLU A 213 7.59 33.30 2.61
N ILE A 214 6.84 32.73 1.65
CA ILE A 214 7.19 32.79 0.22
C ILE A 214 6.16 33.67 -0.46
N ARG A 215 6.62 34.76 -1.05
CA ARG A 215 5.80 35.65 -1.87
C ARG A 215 5.93 35.27 -3.34
N VAL A 216 4.81 34.99 -3.98
CA VAL A 216 4.75 34.63 -5.40
C VAL A 216 3.96 35.70 -6.15
N GLN A 217 4.54 36.22 -7.21
CA GLN A 217 3.87 37.10 -8.17
C GLN A 217 3.88 36.45 -9.55
N ILE A 218 2.72 36.41 -10.19
CA ILE A 218 2.54 35.86 -11.54
C ILE A 218 1.90 36.96 -12.40
N VAL A 219 2.62 37.41 -13.41
CA VAL A 219 2.18 38.41 -14.40
C VAL A 219 1.92 37.70 -15.72
N PHE A 220 0.78 37.91 -16.32
CA PHE A 220 0.39 37.30 -17.59
C PHE A 220 -0.67 38.14 -18.31
N ASP A 221 -0.85 37.90 -19.59
CA ASP A 221 -1.95 38.49 -20.36
C ASP A 221 -3.17 37.55 -20.29
N PRO A 222 -4.28 37.92 -19.60
CA PRO A 222 -5.48 37.08 -19.50
C PRO A 222 -6.16 36.80 -20.84
N ALA A 223 -5.93 37.61 -21.86
CA ALA A 223 -6.45 37.38 -23.21
C ALA A 223 -5.76 36.21 -23.92
N VAL A 224 -4.50 35.93 -23.54
CA VAL A 224 -3.65 34.90 -24.16
C VAL A 224 -3.42 33.70 -23.28
N THR A 225 -3.39 33.90 -21.97
CA THR A 225 -3.00 32.87 -20.98
C THR A 225 -4.10 32.65 -19.94
N ARG A 226 -4.44 31.38 -19.72
CA ARG A 226 -5.39 30.96 -18.67
C ARG A 226 -4.64 30.16 -17.60
N ILE A 227 -4.61 30.66 -16.36
CA ILE A 227 -4.04 29.92 -15.22
C ILE A 227 -5.02 28.84 -14.77
N THR A 228 -4.62 27.57 -14.87
CA THR A 228 -5.45 26.40 -14.52
C THR A 228 -5.12 25.84 -13.14
N GLN A 229 -3.89 25.98 -12.69
CA GLN A 229 -3.45 25.54 -11.37
C GLN A 229 -2.42 26.51 -10.77
N PHE A 230 -2.59 26.81 -9.49
CA PHE A 230 -1.62 27.55 -8.69
C PHE A 230 -1.67 27.04 -7.25
N ARG A 231 -0.63 26.37 -6.81
CA ARG A 231 -0.50 25.86 -5.45
C ARG A 231 0.97 25.71 -5.03
N LEU A 232 1.25 25.86 -3.76
CA LEU A 232 2.53 25.52 -3.16
C LEU A 232 2.36 24.25 -2.33
N MET A 233 3.22 23.27 -2.53
CA MET A 233 3.24 22.02 -1.80
C MET A 233 4.50 21.92 -0.97
N GLN A 234 4.37 21.60 0.30
CA GLN A 234 5.53 21.31 1.14
C GLN A 234 6.22 20.05 0.64
N GLY A 235 7.53 20.09 0.54
CA GLY A 235 8.32 19.03 -0.04
C GLY A 235 8.35 17.78 0.81
N THR A 236 8.28 16.74 0.10
CA THR A 236 8.27 15.36 0.45
C THR A 236 9.59 14.70 0.11
N TYR A 237 10.58 15.48 -0.27
CA TYR A 237 11.89 15.00 -0.67
C TYR A 237 12.74 14.77 0.58
N ARG A 238 12.49 13.65 1.24
CA ARG A 238 13.22 13.18 2.43
C ARG A 238 13.87 11.83 2.11
N PRO A 239 14.95 11.45 2.80
CA PRO A 239 15.37 10.05 2.79
C PRO A 239 14.21 9.13 3.16
N TRP A 240 14.19 7.94 2.59
CA TRP A 240 13.06 7.01 2.78
C TRP A 240 12.78 6.71 4.27
N ARG A 241 13.82 6.64 5.12
CA ARG A 241 13.65 6.42 6.56
C ARG A 241 12.89 7.54 7.24
N ASP A 242 13.18 8.79 6.87
CA ASP A 242 12.48 9.94 7.44
C ASP A 242 11.06 10.06 6.88
N THR A 243 10.86 9.65 5.64
CA THR A 243 9.53 9.56 5.02
C THR A 243 8.68 8.52 5.73
N PHE A 244 9.23 7.35 6.03
CA PHE A 244 8.54 6.31 6.79
C PHE A 244 8.19 6.78 8.21
N ARG A 245 9.13 7.45 8.92
CA ARG A 245 8.85 8.04 10.24
C ARG A 245 7.73 9.08 10.16
N ALA A 246 7.77 9.97 9.18
CA ALA A 246 6.72 10.97 8.99
C ALA A 246 5.36 10.32 8.71
N ALA A 247 5.33 9.29 7.88
CA ALA A 247 4.12 8.55 7.57
C ALA A 247 3.55 7.78 8.78
N LEU A 248 4.41 7.23 9.64
CA LEU A 248 4.01 6.42 10.79
C LEU A 248 3.76 7.27 12.05
N ASP A 249 4.69 8.18 12.39
CA ASP A 249 4.74 8.88 13.67
C ASP A 249 4.66 10.40 13.55
N GLY A 250 4.48 10.93 12.32
CA GLY A 250 4.49 12.36 12.08
C GLY A 250 3.50 13.11 12.97
N SER A 251 3.92 14.27 13.48
CA SER A 251 3.13 15.14 14.36
C SER A 251 2.79 16.47 13.74
N ALA A 252 3.13 16.68 12.45
CA ALA A 252 2.87 17.94 11.78
C ALA A 252 1.37 18.22 11.69
N ARG A 253 1.01 19.50 11.89
CA ARG A 253 -0.36 20.00 11.87
C ARG A 253 -0.48 21.17 10.89
N ASP A 254 -1.66 21.35 10.31
CA ASP A 254 -1.98 22.57 9.55
C ASP A 254 -2.29 23.76 10.48
N ALA A 255 -2.61 24.91 9.87
CA ALA A 255 -2.93 26.13 10.61
C ALA A 255 -4.17 25.99 11.52
N GLU A 256 -5.07 25.07 11.19
CA GLU A 256 -6.28 24.76 11.96
C GLU A 256 -6.06 23.63 12.98
N GLY A 257 -4.81 23.16 13.15
CA GLY A 257 -4.45 22.12 14.11
C GLY A 257 -4.80 20.67 13.66
N ARG A 258 -5.21 20.48 12.42
CA ARG A 258 -5.55 19.14 11.89
C ARG A 258 -4.27 18.37 11.54
N PRO A 259 -4.21 17.06 11.76
CA PRO A 259 -3.04 16.27 11.42
C PRO A 259 -2.81 16.25 9.89
N ILE A 260 -1.56 16.41 9.50
CA ILE A 260 -1.10 16.33 8.11
C ILE A 260 -0.02 15.26 7.91
N GLU A 261 0.44 14.66 8.97
CA GLU A 261 1.39 13.53 8.98
C GLU A 261 1.01 12.53 10.08
N GLY A 262 1.47 11.31 9.93
CA GLY A 262 1.29 10.23 10.89
C GLY A 262 0.00 9.44 10.74
N LEU A 263 -0.03 8.29 11.39
CA LEU A 263 -1.18 7.40 11.40
C LEU A 263 -2.36 8.02 12.17
N MET A 264 -3.57 7.83 11.64
CA MET A 264 -4.81 8.24 12.28
C MET A 264 -5.01 7.51 13.63
N PHE A 265 -4.68 6.22 13.65
CA PHE A 265 -4.69 5.38 14.83
C PHE A 265 -3.33 4.67 14.98
N PRO A 266 -2.68 4.76 16.14
CA PRO A 266 -1.38 4.09 16.36
C PRO A 266 -1.44 2.57 16.17
N GLU A 267 -2.59 1.96 16.49
CA GLU A 267 -2.83 0.52 16.43
C GLU A 267 -3.31 0.01 15.07
N GLY A 268 -3.51 0.90 14.08
CA GLY A 268 -4.11 0.54 12.80
C GLY A 268 -3.31 1.02 11.59
N GLY A 269 -3.49 0.39 10.45
CA GLY A 269 -2.85 0.72 9.19
C GLY A 269 -1.32 0.50 9.19
N GLY A 270 -0.63 1.11 8.27
CA GLY A 270 0.83 1.01 8.12
C GLY A 270 1.28 1.14 6.68
N ILE A 271 2.57 0.91 6.44
CA ILE A 271 3.21 1.07 5.15
C ILE A 271 3.10 -0.22 4.32
N THR A 272 2.70 -0.09 3.06
CA THR A 272 2.76 -1.14 2.04
C THR A 272 3.67 -0.70 0.90
N ILE A 273 4.55 -1.59 0.43
CA ILE A 273 5.49 -1.30 -0.65
C ILE A 273 4.81 -1.62 -1.97
N ASN A 274 4.75 -0.64 -2.86
CA ASN A 274 4.05 -0.72 -4.12
C ASN A 274 4.93 -1.33 -5.21
N HIS A 275 4.31 -2.13 -6.10
CA HIS A 275 4.94 -2.73 -7.31
C HIS A 275 6.47 -2.87 -7.20
N PRO A 276 6.97 -3.66 -6.23
CA PRO A 276 8.37 -3.68 -5.85
C PRO A 276 9.27 -4.10 -7.01
N GLY A 277 10.24 -3.24 -7.34
CA GLY A 277 11.31 -3.50 -8.31
C GLY A 277 12.66 -3.73 -7.66
N GLU A 278 12.71 -3.67 -6.32
CA GLU A 278 13.92 -3.76 -5.54
C GLU A 278 14.36 -5.20 -5.30
N SER A 279 15.64 -5.36 -4.95
CA SER A 279 16.17 -6.64 -4.50
C SER A 279 15.58 -7.07 -3.15
N VAL A 280 15.59 -8.38 -2.88
CA VAL A 280 15.19 -8.95 -1.58
C VAL A 280 15.92 -8.28 -0.41
N THR A 281 17.22 -8.00 -0.57
CA THR A 281 18.02 -7.32 0.46
C THR A 281 17.46 -5.92 0.75
N ARG A 282 17.10 -5.17 -0.27
CA ARG A 282 16.54 -3.82 -0.11
C ARG A 282 15.16 -3.84 0.52
N LEU A 283 14.31 -4.77 0.08
CA LEU A 283 12.99 -4.99 0.69
C LEU A 283 13.11 -5.40 2.17
N ALA A 284 14.12 -6.20 2.49
CA ALA A 284 14.42 -6.56 3.87
C ALA A 284 14.73 -5.33 4.73
N GLU A 285 15.52 -4.37 4.23
CA GLU A 285 15.81 -3.12 4.95
C GLU A 285 14.54 -2.30 5.24
N TYR A 286 13.58 -2.28 4.30
CA TYR A 286 12.31 -1.58 4.50
C TYR A 286 11.43 -2.27 5.54
N LEU A 287 11.31 -3.61 5.45
CA LEU A 287 10.51 -4.41 6.38
C LEU A 287 11.07 -4.41 7.80
N ASP A 288 12.41 -4.40 7.94
CA ASP A 288 13.10 -4.37 9.23
C ASP A 288 13.08 -2.98 9.89
N PHE A 289 12.66 -1.94 9.17
CA PHE A 289 12.66 -0.57 9.68
C PHE A 289 11.70 -0.37 10.86
N ASP A 290 10.48 -0.90 10.72
CA ASP A 290 9.42 -0.78 11.74
C ASP A 290 8.40 -1.91 11.53
N PRO A 291 7.86 -2.52 12.61
CA PRO A 291 6.81 -3.53 12.49
C PRO A 291 5.52 -3.04 11.82
N ARG A 292 5.36 -1.74 11.59
CA ARG A 292 4.25 -1.14 10.85
C ARG A 292 4.52 -1.05 9.34
N VAL A 293 5.68 -1.49 8.85
CA VAL A 293 5.90 -1.80 7.44
C VAL A 293 5.34 -3.20 7.19
N LEU A 294 4.20 -3.28 6.53
CA LEU A 294 3.33 -4.46 6.56
C LEU A 294 3.72 -5.53 5.54
N GLY A 295 4.17 -5.11 4.35
CA GLY A 295 4.48 -6.05 3.27
C GLY A 295 4.54 -5.37 1.90
N ILE A 296 4.37 -6.18 0.85
CA ILE A 296 4.55 -5.78 -0.53
C ILE A 296 3.30 -6.07 -1.38
N GLU A 297 3.16 -5.38 -2.49
CA GLU A 297 2.19 -5.76 -3.52
C GLU A 297 2.64 -7.05 -4.20
N VAL A 298 1.74 -8.02 -4.28
CA VAL A 298 1.95 -9.29 -4.99
C VAL A 298 1.08 -9.39 -6.23
N TRP A 299 0.03 -8.58 -6.31
CA TRP A 299 -0.77 -8.35 -7.49
C TRP A 299 -1.00 -6.85 -7.66
N ASN A 300 -0.51 -6.28 -8.75
CA ASN A 300 -0.83 -4.92 -9.18
C ASN A 300 -1.40 -4.98 -10.59
N GLN A 301 -2.68 -4.63 -10.75
CA GLN A 301 -3.38 -4.76 -12.04
C GLN A 301 -2.79 -3.84 -13.10
N HIS A 302 -2.39 -2.63 -12.73
CA HIS A 302 -1.83 -1.65 -13.67
C HIS A 302 -0.45 -2.09 -14.18
N GLU A 303 0.45 -2.42 -13.27
CA GLU A 303 1.81 -2.81 -13.60
C GLU A 303 1.87 -4.13 -14.36
N MET A 304 0.97 -5.07 -14.07
CA MET A 304 0.93 -6.36 -14.74
C MET A 304 0.25 -6.32 -16.11
N PHE A 305 -0.74 -5.42 -16.31
CA PHE A 305 -1.57 -5.43 -17.51
C PHE A 305 -1.78 -4.06 -18.14
N GLY A 306 -1.39 -2.97 -17.48
CA GLY A 306 -1.56 -1.60 -17.93
C GLY A 306 -0.69 -1.26 -19.12
N GLY A 307 -1.19 -1.53 -20.32
CA GLY A 307 -0.48 -1.25 -21.58
C GLY A 307 0.70 -2.20 -21.89
N GLN A 308 0.81 -3.30 -21.14
CA GLN A 308 1.85 -4.31 -21.34
C GLN A 308 1.30 -5.56 -22.04
N THR A 309 2.12 -6.21 -22.85
CA THR A 309 1.80 -7.54 -23.36
C THR A 309 1.81 -8.56 -22.20
N LEU A 310 1.04 -9.64 -22.32
CA LEU A 310 1.05 -10.74 -21.35
C LEU A 310 2.45 -11.35 -21.13
N GLU A 311 3.32 -11.28 -22.13
CA GLU A 311 4.72 -11.70 -22.04
C GLU A 311 5.50 -10.82 -21.05
N LYS A 312 5.29 -9.52 -21.08
CA LYS A 312 5.95 -8.58 -20.17
C LYS A 312 5.38 -8.66 -18.75
N ALA A 313 4.08 -8.89 -18.62
CA ALA A 313 3.47 -9.22 -17.34
C ALA A 313 4.02 -10.54 -16.77
N ALA A 314 4.36 -11.52 -17.65
CA ALA A 314 4.99 -12.78 -17.27
C ALA A 314 6.38 -12.61 -16.61
N THR A 315 7.03 -11.50 -16.84
CA THR A 315 8.36 -11.21 -16.24
C THR A 315 8.30 -10.41 -14.95
N MET A 316 7.10 -10.05 -14.48
CA MET A 316 6.92 -9.34 -13.19
C MET A 316 6.68 -10.36 -12.06
N PRO A 317 7.72 -10.81 -11.36
CA PRO A 317 7.65 -11.97 -10.47
C PRO A 317 7.26 -11.59 -9.04
N PHE A 318 6.24 -10.75 -8.84
CA PHE A 318 5.88 -10.28 -7.49
C PHE A 318 5.57 -11.44 -6.52
N TYR A 319 4.95 -12.51 -7.01
CA TYR A 319 4.75 -13.71 -6.19
C TYR A 319 6.07 -14.40 -5.84
N THR A 320 6.98 -14.54 -6.81
CA THR A 320 8.31 -15.11 -6.58
C THR A 320 9.09 -14.27 -5.59
N LEU A 321 9.07 -12.96 -5.78
CA LEU A 321 9.72 -12.01 -4.87
C LEU A 321 9.14 -12.09 -3.45
N TRP A 322 7.82 -12.25 -3.32
CA TRP A 322 7.17 -12.45 -2.03
C TRP A 322 7.68 -13.70 -1.33
N ASP A 323 7.70 -14.84 -2.04
CA ASP A 323 8.25 -16.10 -1.51
C ASP A 323 9.74 -15.98 -1.14
N GLU A 324 10.53 -15.26 -1.94
CA GLU A 324 11.94 -14.99 -1.64
C GLU A 324 12.10 -14.16 -0.34
N VAL A 325 11.29 -13.13 -0.15
CA VAL A 325 11.28 -12.34 1.10
C VAL A 325 10.87 -13.20 2.28
N LEU A 326 9.81 -14.00 2.16
CA LEU A 326 9.34 -14.90 3.21
C LEU A 326 10.38 -15.95 3.59
N ARG A 327 11.17 -16.46 2.62
CA ARG A 327 12.30 -17.39 2.88
C ARG A 327 13.38 -16.77 3.76
N THR A 328 13.49 -15.44 3.82
CA THR A 328 14.42 -14.77 4.74
C THR A 328 13.95 -14.80 6.19
N GLY A 329 12.75 -15.29 6.48
CA GLY A 329 12.18 -15.34 7.82
C GLY A 329 11.46 -14.04 8.24
N ARG A 330 11.24 -13.10 7.32
CA ARG A 330 10.58 -11.83 7.62
C ARG A 330 9.08 -11.92 7.46
N ARG A 331 8.37 -11.22 8.35
CA ARG A 331 6.95 -10.99 8.16
C ARG A 331 6.76 -10.07 6.94
N CYS A 332 5.96 -10.54 6.00
CA CYS A 332 5.63 -9.79 4.79
C CYS A 332 4.23 -10.19 4.33
N PHE A 333 3.24 -9.31 4.46
CA PHE A 333 1.91 -9.56 3.92
C PHE A 333 1.88 -9.26 2.42
N GLY A 334 1.07 -10.02 1.68
CA GLY A 334 0.88 -9.83 0.25
C GLY A 334 -0.38 -9.02 -0.05
N PHE A 335 -0.25 -7.91 -0.77
CA PHE A 335 -1.35 -7.01 -1.10
C PHE A 335 -1.79 -7.16 -2.54
N PHE A 336 -3.11 -7.13 -2.75
CA PHE A 336 -3.76 -7.22 -4.07
C PHE A 336 -4.38 -5.88 -4.41
N VAL A 337 -3.89 -5.26 -5.47
CA VAL A 337 -4.21 -3.88 -5.79
C VAL A 337 -4.53 -3.68 -7.26
N LYS A 338 -5.06 -2.51 -7.59
CA LYS A 338 -5.42 -2.14 -8.96
C LYS A 338 -4.64 -0.93 -9.46
N ASP A 339 -4.10 -0.11 -8.54
CA ASP A 339 -3.35 1.08 -8.86
C ASP A 339 -4.18 2.06 -9.74
N HIS A 340 -3.75 2.36 -10.96
CA HIS A 340 -4.48 3.22 -11.89
C HIS A 340 -5.68 2.55 -12.59
N CYS A 341 -5.84 1.24 -12.43
CA CYS A 341 -6.93 0.49 -13.07
C CYS A 341 -8.20 0.51 -12.22
N ILE A 342 -9.17 1.35 -12.54
CA ILE A 342 -10.50 1.31 -11.88
C ILE A 342 -11.13 -0.07 -12.02
N PHE A 343 -11.05 -0.67 -13.21
CA PHE A 343 -11.65 -1.96 -13.55
C PHE A 343 -10.66 -3.13 -13.41
N GLY A 344 -9.96 -3.19 -12.28
CA GLY A 344 -9.02 -4.28 -11.99
C GLY A 344 -9.64 -5.40 -11.14
N ARG A 345 -9.02 -6.60 -11.20
CA ARG A 345 -9.49 -7.81 -10.51
C ARG A 345 -9.07 -7.86 -9.03
N GLY A 346 -7.91 -7.31 -8.70
CA GLY A 346 -7.31 -7.43 -7.37
C GLY A 346 -8.06 -6.67 -6.28
N ARG A 347 -8.24 -7.29 -5.14
CA ARG A 347 -8.75 -6.69 -3.90
C ARG A 347 -8.23 -7.40 -2.67
N ASN A 348 -8.21 -6.70 -1.55
CA ASN A 348 -8.00 -7.29 -0.25
C ASN A 348 -9.36 -7.48 0.43
N VAL A 349 -9.60 -8.64 1.01
CA VAL A 349 -10.81 -8.94 1.78
C VAL A 349 -10.43 -8.91 3.25
N LEU A 350 -10.85 -7.87 3.95
CA LEU A 350 -10.57 -7.68 5.37
C LEU A 350 -11.51 -8.56 6.20
N LEU A 351 -10.96 -9.20 7.22
CA LEU A 351 -11.68 -10.01 8.18
C LEU A 351 -11.93 -9.19 9.46
N MET A 352 -13.12 -8.65 9.57
CA MET A 352 -13.51 -7.71 10.63
C MET A 352 -14.50 -8.34 11.62
N PRO A 353 -14.44 -7.97 12.89
CA PRO A 353 -15.53 -8.27 13.82
C PRO A 353 -16.86 -7.68 13.32
N PRO A 354 -17.99 -8.30 13.62
CA PRO A 354 -19.29 -7.74 13.27
C PRO A 354 -19.63 -6.51 14.13
N GLY A 355 -20.47 -5.63 13.57
CA GLY A 355 -21.04 -4.47 14.29
C GLY A 355 -20.08 -3.29 14.44
N GLY A 356 -20.55 -2.27 15.16
CA GLY A 356 -19.88 -1.00 15.35
C GLY A 356 -20.42 0.12 14.46
N ASP A 357 -20.25 1.36 14.90
CA ASP A 357 -20.48 2.55 14.09
C ASP A 357 -19.39 2.73 13.03
N THR A 358 -19.55 3.70 12.15
CA THR A 358 -18.59 3.96 11.06
C THR A 358 -17.17 4.17 11.58
N ALA A 359 -16.98 4.96 12.62
CA ALA A 359 -15.65 5.24 13.18
C ALA A 359 -14.99 3.98 13.77
N THR A 360 -15.77 3.15 14.46
CA THR A 360 -15.32 1.86 14.98
C THR A 360 -14.93 0.92 13.83
N ARG A 361 -15.75 0.85 12.79
CA ARG A 361 -15.49 -0.01 11.63
C ARG A 361 -14.28 0.46 10.82
N GLU A 362 -14.05 1.76 10.65
CA GLU A 362 -12.83 2.31 10.03
C GLU A 362 -11.58 1.92 10.83
N ARG A 363 -11.65 1.99 12.17
CA ARG A 363 -10.57 1.51 13.04
C ARG A 363 -10.34 0.00 12.88
N GLN A 364 -11.40 -0.81 12.86
CA GLN A 364 -11.30 -2.25 12.66
C GLN A 364 -10.70 -2.60 11.30
N ALA A 365 -11.03 -1.87 10.23
CA ALA A 365 -10.45 -2.06 8.90
C ALA A 365 -8.93 -1.80 8.91
N LEU A 366 -8.50 -0.72 9.55
CA LEU A 366 -7.08 -0.41 9.70
C LEU A 366 -6.34 -1.42 10.59
N GLN A 367 -6.99 -1.92 11.65
CA GLN A 367 -6.45 -2.99 12.49
C GLN A 367 -6.36 -4.32 11.73
N ALA A 368 -7.31 -4.62 10.84
CA ALA A 368 -7.24 -5.80 9.98
C ALA A 368 -6.00 -5.75 9.09
N TYR A 369 -5.70 -4.62 8.47
CA TYR A 369 -4.46 -4.44 7.72
C TYR A 369 -3.21 -4.59 8.60
N ARG A 370 -3.16 -3.91 9.76
CA ARG A 370 -2.03 -3.98 10.70
C ARG A 370 -1.69 -5.40 11.12
N ASN A 371 -2.72 -6.18 11.38
CA ASN A 371 -2.58 -7.53 11.93
C ASN A 371 -2.56 -8.63 10.87
N GLY A 372 -2.61 -8.27 9.56
CA GLY A 372 -2.68 -9.24 8.47
C GLY A 372 -3.98 -10.06 8.43
N ARG A 373 -5.06 -9.57 9.07
CA ARG A 373 -6.38 -10.23 9.07
C ARG A 373 -7.13 -9.94 7.77
N PHE A 374 -6.53 -10.34 6.67
CA PHE A 374 -7.10 -10.22 5.34
C PHE A 374 -6.53 -11.30 4.43
N PHE A 375 -7.15 -11.49 3.29
CA PHE A 375 -6.61 -12.28 2.19
C PHE A 375 -6.78 -11.52 0.87
N GLY A 376 -5.93 -11.82 -0.11
CA GLY A 376 -6.05 -11.31 -1.45
C GLY A 376 -7.11 -12.08 -2.23
N LEU A 377 -7.89 -11.38 -3.05
CA LEU A 377 -8.87 -11.99 -3.94
C LEU A 377 -8.72 -11.42 -5.35
N LEU A 378 -8.61 -12.30 -6.32
CA LEU A 378 -8.79 -11.98 -7.73
C LEU A 378 -10.19 -12.39 -8.15
N GLY A 379 -11.11 -11.44 -8.22
CA GLY A 379 -12.45 -11.67 -8.72
C GLY A 379 -12.43 -12.03 -10.20
N ALA A 380 -13.43 -12.76 -10.66
CA ALA A 380 -13.61 -12.98 -12.07
C ALA A 380 -13.93 -11.66 -12.80
N MET A 381 -13.41 -11.52 -13.99
CA MET A 381 -13.68 -10.37 -14.85
C MET A 381 -14.70 -10.80 -15.92
N THR A 382 -15.80 -10.07 -16.03
CA THR A 382 -16.72 -10.22 -17.15
C THR A 382 -16.17 -9.46 -18.34
N VAL A 383 -16.07 -10.13 -19.48
CA VAL A 383 -15.58 -9.53 -20.73
C VAL A 383 -16.74 -9.41 -21.70
N GLY A 384 -16.96 -8.22 -22.24
CA GLY A 384 -17.95 -7.98 -23.27
C GLY A 384 -17.60 -8.62 -24.61
N ALA A 385 -18.55 -8.63 -25.54
CA ALA A 385 -18.33 -9.15 -26.89
C ALA A 385 -17.21 -8.43 -27.67
N ASP A 386 -16.89 -7.20 -27.27
CA ASP A 386 -15.79 -6.40 -27.81
C ASP A 386 -14.42 -6.68 -27.15
N GLY A 387 -14.35 -7.69 -26.27
CA GLY A 387 -13.14 -8.06 -25.55
C GLY A 387 -12.78 -7.13 -24.40
N LYS A 388 -13.60 -6.11 -24.09
CA LYS A 388 -13.34 -5.18 -22.99
C LYS A 388 -14.00 -5.63 -21.69
N PRO A 389 -13.39 -5.30 -20.54
CA PRO A 389 -14.01 -5.52 -19.25
C PRO A 389 -15.37 -4.82 -19.17
N THR A 390 -16.40 -5.55 -18.75
CA THR A 390 -17.74 -5.00 -18.54
C THR A 390 -18.09 -4.94 -17.06
N MET A 391 -18.95 -4.02 -16.72
CA MET A 391 -19.58 -3.98 -15.41
C MET A 391 -20.96 -4.67 -15.48
N PRO A 392 -21.40 -5.33 -14.39
CA PRO A 392 -20.65 -5.55 -13.16
C PRO A 392 -19.61 -6.66 -13.34
N TYR A 393 -18.47 -6.46 -12.71
CA TYR A 393 -17.57 -7.59 -12.47
C TYR A 393 -18.31 -8.61 -11.64
N ASP A 394 -18.07 -9.89 -11.93
CA ASP A 394 -18.51 -10.97 -11.05
C ASP A 394 -17.91 -10.69 -9.66
N GLN A 395 -18.74 -10.19 -8.76
CA GLN A 395 -18.40 -9.98 -7.35
C GLN A 395 -18.33 -11.36 -6.73
N SER A 396 -17.24 -12.08 -6.99
CA SER A 396 -17.09 -13.42 -6.46
C SER A 396 -17.24 -13.40 -4.94
N ASN A 397 -18.21 -14.14 -4.45
CA ASN A 397 -18.33 -14.45 -3.03
C ASN A 397 -17.31 -15.50 -2.58
N PHE A 398 -16.38 -15.88 -3.47
CA PHE A 398 -15.32 -16.83 -3.16
C PHE A 398 -14.45 -16.30 -2.03
N ARG A 399 -14.36 -17.05 -0.95
CA ARG A 399 -13.69 -16.62 0.26
C ARG A 399 -13.17 -17.80 1.07
N PHE A 400 -12.14 -17.54 1.86
CA PHE A 400 -11.79 -18.44 2.94
C PHE A 400 -12.86 -18.35 4.03
N THR A 401 -13.32 -19.50 4.49
CA THR A 401 -14.23 -19.64 5.63
C THR A 401 -13.56 -20.29 6.84
N ARG A 402 -12.33 -20.77 6.66
CA ARG A 402 -11.47 -21.28 7.71
C ARG A 402 -10.01 -21.25 7.29
N LEU A 403 -9.17 -20.75 8.16
CA LEU A 403 -7.72 -20.86 8.14
C LEU A 403 -7.26 -21.08 9.58
N ALA A 404 -7.15 -22.33 10.01
CA ALA A 404 -6.91 -22.69 11.40
C ALA A 404 -5.67 -23.57 11.54
N LEU A 405 -4.66 -23.03 12.23
CA LEU A 405 -3.50 -23.81 12.64
C LEU A 405 -3.89 -24.66 13.88
N ARG A 406 -3.95 -25.98 13.70
CA ARG A 406 -4.30 -26.91 14.76
C ARG A 406 -3.04 -27.40 15.46
N ARG A 407 -2.99 -27.19 16.78
CA ARG A 407 -1.96 -27.72 17.67
C ARG A 407 -2.65 -28.50 18.78
N GLU A 408 -2.59 -29.81 18.73
CA GLU A 408 -3.09 -30.68 19.79
C GLU A 408 -1.88 -31.42 20.39
N ALA A 409 -1.94 -31.67 21.70
CA ALA A 409 -0.92 -32.49 22.36
C ALA A 409 -0.84 -33.86 21.65
N ASP A 410 0.36 -34.33 21.42
CA ASP A 410 0.67 -35.61 20.78
C ASP A 410 0.22 -35.79 19.33
N LYS A 411 -0.31 -34.73 18.67
CA LYS A 411 -0.66 -34.77 17.26
C LYS A 411 0.27 -33.86 16.43
N PRO A 412 0.45 -34.20 15.14
CA PRO A 412 1.14 -33.30 14.22
C PRO A 412 0.44 -31.94 14.13
N VAL A 413 1.23 -30.87 14.03
CA VAL A 413 0.68 -29.54 13.70
C VAL A 413 0.11 -29.57 12.30
N SER A 414 -1.11 -29.13 12.12
CA SER A 414 -1.77 -29.06 10.81
C SER A 414 -2.40 -27.70 10.56
N LEU A 415 -2.48 -27.32 9.29
CA LEU A 415 -3.24 -26.17 8.83
C LEU A 415 -4.51 -26.66 8.13
N ASP A 416 -5.67 -26.36 8.72
CA ASP A 416 -6.97 -26.66 8.13
C ASP A 416 -7.49 -25.43 7.37
N VAL A 417 -7.95 -25.66 6.15
CA VAL A 417 -8.46 -24.64 5.25
C VAL A 417 -9.82 -25.03 4.72
N SER A 418 -10.72 -24.05 4.66
CA SER A 418 -11.99 -24.19 3.94
C SER A 418 -12.29 -22.92 3.15
N VAL A 419 -12.92 -23.10 2.00
CA VAL A 419 -13.36 -22.02 1.11
C VAL A 419 -14.82 -22.23 0.72
N ASP A 420 -15.49 -21.12 0.35
CA ASP A 420 -16.88 -21.11 -0.06
C ASP A 420 -17.12 -20.02 -1.12
N GLY A 421 -18.32 -20.00 -1.70
CA GLY A 421 -18.77 -18.94 -2.60
C GLY A 421 -18.30 -19.09 -4.05
N ALA A 422 -17.80 -20.26 -4.44
CA ALA A 422 -17.53 -20.54 -5.84
C ALA A 422 -18.85 -20.58 -6.65
N ASP A 423 -18.85 -19.95 -7.83
CA ASP A 423 -19.93 -20.12 -8.83
C ASP A 423 -19.82 -21.51 -9.44
N THR A 424 -20.51 -22.49 -8.85
CA THR A 424 -20.43 -23.88 -9.24
C THR A 424 -20.98 -24.16 -10.65
N GLN A 425 -21.73 -23.24 -11.26
CA GLN A 425 -22.18 -23.39 -12.64
C GLN A 425 -21.06 -23.04 -13.64
N ARG A 426 -20.32 -21.98 -13.37
CA ARG A 426 -19.24 -21.52 -14.26
C ARG A 426 -17.88 -22.10 -13.86
N ARG A 427 -17.67 -22.36 -12.57
CA ARG A 427 -16.42 -22.84 -11.97
C ARG A 427 -16.70 -23.96 -10.98
N PRO A 428 -17.03 -25.16 -11.53
CA PRO A 428 -17.43 -26.31 -10.68
C PRO A 428 -16.27 -26.91 -9.89
N ASN A 429 -15.03 -26.54 -10.22
CA ASN A 429 -13.85 -27.13 -9.61
C ASN A 429 -13.21 -26.15 -8.63
N THR A 430 -12.76 -26.69 -7.50
CA THR A 430 -11.99 -25.94 -6.50
C THR A 430 -10.70 -26.69 -6.20
N GLN A 431 -9.59 -25.95 -6.06
CA GLN A 431 -8.30 -26.50 -5.67
C GLN A 431 -7.66 -25.62 -4.62
N ILE A 432 -7.08 -26.23 -3.59
CA ILE A 432 -6.33 -25.57 -2.51
C ILE A 432 -4.87 -26.00 -2.62
N ARG A 433 -3.94 -25.05 -2.63
CA ARG A 433 -2.49 -25.28 -2.63
C ARG A 433 -1.87 -24.72 -1.37
N PHE A 434 -1.05 -25.53 -0.72
CA PHE A 434 -0.25 -25.14 0.44
C PHE A 434 1.19 -24.89 -0.03
N ILE A 435 1.66 -23.67 0.15
CA ILE A 435 2.97 -23.22 -0.31
C ILE A 435 3.85 -22.98 0.92
N THR A 436 5.05 -23.53 0.88
CA THR A 436 6.08 -23.37 1.93
C THR A 436 7.35 -22.75 1.34
N ASP A 437 8.37 -22.61 2.15
CA ASP A 437 9.70 -22.21 1.70
C ASP A 437 10.34 -23.20 0.70
N GLN A 438 9.77 -24.40 0.57
CA GLN A 438 10.18 -25.42 -0.42
C GLN A 438 9.30 -25.40 -1.69
N GLY A 439 8.39 -24.44 -1.83
CA GLY A 439 7.43 -24.37 -2.93
C GLY A 439 6.08 -24.99 -2.58
N VAL A 440 5.36 -25.48 -3.61
CA VAL A 440 4.06 -26.14 -3.43
C VAL A 440 4.26 -27.49 -2.72
N ALA A 441 3.85 -27.56 -1.46
CA ALA A 441 4.04 -28.72 -0.62
C ALA A 441 2.86 -29.69 -0.65
N CYS A 442 1.64 -29.20 -0.89
CA CYS A 442 0.44 -30.01 -0.95
C CYS A 442 -0.61 -29.36 -1.86
N VAL A 443 -1.34 -30.17 -2.59
CA VAL A 443 -2.49 -29.77 -3.43
C VAL A 443 -3.68 -30.64 -3.05
N VAL A 444 -4.82 -29.99 -2.79
CA VAL A 444 -6.07 -30.65 -2.46
C VAL A 444 -7.16 -30.16 -3.39
N ASP A 445 -7.84 -31.07 -4.06
CA ASP A 445 -9.03 -30.75 -4.86
C ASP A 445 -10.27 -30.74 -3.96
N GLY A 446 -11.10 -29.71 -4.12
CA GLY A 446 -12.30 -29.50 -3.31
C GLY A 446 -12.23 -28.26 -2.42
N ASN A 447 -13.31 -28.05 -1.66
CA ASN A 447 -13.57 -26.84 -0.87
C ASN A 447 -12.91 -26.82 0.52
N SER A 448 -12.26 -27.92 0.91
CA SER A 448 -11.56 -28.01 2.19
C SER A 448 -10.36 -28.93 2.10
N GLY A 449 -9.34 -28.63 2.88
CA GLY A 449 -8.13 -29.41 2.95
C GLY A 449 -7.40 -29.22 4.27
N SER A 450 -6.53 -30.16 4.59
CA SER A 450 -5.64 -30.09 5.74
C SER A 450 -4.22 -30.43 5.30
N PHE A 451 -3.27 -29.63 5.73
CA PHE A 451 -1.84 -29.83 5.47
C PHE A 451 -1.12 -30.10 6.80
N ILE A 452 -0.54 -31.28 6.92
CA ILE A 452 0.32 -31.61 8.07
C ILE A 452 1.69 -30.97 7.84
N LEU A 453 2.08 -30.09 8.77
CA LEU A 453 3.36 -29.40 8.70
C LEU A 453 4.51 -30.40 8.89
N PRO A 454 5.47 -30.45 7.98
CA PRO A 454 6.60 -31.36 8.07
C PRO A 454 7.42 -31.07 9.35
N ARG A 455 7.96 -32.13 9.96
CA ARG A 455 8.83 -32.02 11.14
C ARG A 455 10.26 -32.44 10.79
N SER A 456 11.21 -31.75 11.37
CA SER A 456 12.62 -32.13 11.38
C SER A 456 12.86 -33.27 12.39
N ALA A 457 14.05 -33.85 12.34
CA ALA A 457 14.43 -34.96 13.22
C ALA A 457 14.38 -34.61 14.73
N ASP A 458 14.53 -33.31 15.07
CA ASP A 458 14.40 -32.78 16.42
C ASP A 458 12.94 -32.46 16.82
N GLY A 459 11.96 -32.82 15.97
CA GLY A 459 10.54 -32.66 16.23
C GLY A 459 9.96 -31.27 15.97
N ARG A 460 10.77 -30.30 15.54
CA ARG A 460 10.31 -28.95 15.19
C ARG A 460 9.63 -28.95 13.82
N VAL A 461 8.78 -27.94 13.58
CA VAL A 461 8.23 -27.73 12.24
C VAL A 461 9.37 -27.39 11.29
N ALA A 462 9.44 -28.09 10.16
CA ALA A 462 10.55 -28.00 9.23
C ALA A 462 10.39 -26.90 8.14
N CYS A 463 9.21 -26.30 7.99
CA CYS A 463 8.99 -25.20 7.07
C CYS A 463 9.00 -23.85 7.80
N ARG A 464 9.50 -22.81 7.12
CA ARG A 464 9.56 -21.45 7.67
C ARG A 464 8.21 -20.76 7.66
N TYR A 465 7.43 -20.98 6.61
CA TYR A 465 6.09 -20.43 6.46
C TYR A 465 5.17 -21.41 5.74
N VAL A 466 3.89 -21.17 5.88
CA VAL A 466 2.86 -21.73 5.02
C VAL A 466 1.94 -20.58 4.59
N ARG A 467 1.71 -20.45 3.30
CA ARG A 467 0.63 -19.66 2.74
C ARG A 467 -0.27 -20.54 1.89
N VAL A 468 -1.48 -20.11 1.66
CA VAL A 468 -2.48 -20.91 0.97
C VAL A 468 -2.99 -20.15 -0.25
N GLU A 469 -3.03 -20.83 -1.38
CA GLU A 469 -3.73 -20.38 -2.57
C GLU A 469 -4.97 -21.26 -2.78
N ALA A 470 -6.11 -20.64 -3.04
CA ALA A 470 -7.34 -21.34 -3.36
C ALA A 470 -7.91 -20.84 -4.69
N PHE A 471 -8.41 -21.75 -5.50
CA PHE A 471 -8.90 -21.46 -6.85
C PHE A 471 -10.29 -22.04 -7.04
N ALA A 472 -11.13 -21.30 -7.78
CA ALA A 472 -12.32 -21.86 -8.42
C ALA A 472 -12.16 -21.70 -9.94
N TYR A 473 -12.25 -22.78 -10.70
CA TYR A 473 -11.92 -22.79 -12.11
C TYR A 473 -12.91 -23.60 -12.97
N PRO A 474 -13.02 -23.28 -14.29
CA PRO A 474 -13.96 -23.95 -15.19
C PRO A 474 -13.49 -25.37 -15.59
N ASN A 475 -14.39 -26.16 -16.18
CA ASN A 475 -14.07 -27.49 -16.72
C ASN A 475 -13.21 -27.45 -18.00
N THR A 476 -13.18 -26.33 -18.70
CA THR A 476 -12.51 -26.23 -20.00
C THR A 476 -11.64 -24.97 -20.08
N HIS A 477 -10.51 -25.12 -20.74
CA HIS A 477 -9.61 -24.04 -21.12
C HIS A 477 -10.07 -23.38 -22.45
N SER A 478 -9.50 -22.20 -22.76
CA SER A 478 -9.65 -21.55 -24.06
C SER A 478 -9.28 -22.53 -25.19
N GLY A 479 -10.20 -22.72 -26.16
CA GLY A 479 -10.05 -23.73 -27.22
C GLY A 479 -10.75 -25.08 -26.96
N GLY A 480 -11.55 -25.19 -25.88
CA GLY A 480 -12.38 -26.36 -25.59
C GLY A 480 -11.64 -27.57 -24.98
N GLN A 481 -10.38 -27.40 -24.59
CA GLN A 481 -9.62 -28.45 -23.90
C GLN A 481 -10.13 -28.66 -22.48
N THR A 482 -10.32 -29.90 -22.08
CA THR A 482 -10.72 -30.27 -20.71
C THR A 482 -9.64 -29.88 -19.71
N LEU A 483 -10.03 -29.18 -18.68
CA LEU A 483 -9.15 -28.74 -17.59
C LEU A 483 -9.31 -29.70 -16.41
N THR A 484 -8.50 -30.74 -16.38
CA THR A 484 -8.44 -31.64 -15.22
C THR A 484 -7.69 -30.99 -14.05
N PRO A 485 -7.86 -31.45 -12.80
CA PRO A 485 -7.08 -30.94 -11.66
C PRO A 485 -5.57 -30.97 -11.90
N ALA A 486 -5.04 -32.04 -12.46
CA ALA A 486 -3.62 -32.16 -12.78
C ALA A 486 -3.18 -31.16 -13.86
N ALA A 487 -3.99 -30.97 -14.90
CA ALA A 487 -3.72 -29.96 -15.93
C ALA A 487 -3.76 -28.54 -15.35
N PHE A 488 -4.71 -28.25 -14.46
CA PHE A 488 -4.78 -26.96 -13.78
C PHE A 488 -3.56 -26.73 -12.87
N THR A 489 -3.14 -27.75 -12.12
CA THR A 489 -1.94 -27.67 -11.27
C THR A 489 -0.67 -27.34 -12.07
N ALA A 490 -0.58 -27.81 -13.31
CA ALA A 490 0.56 -27.56 -14.18
C ALA A 490 0.59 -26.16 -14.80
N LEU A 491 -0.51 -25.39 -14.72
CA LEU A 491 -0.56 -24.03 -15.25
C LEU A 491 0.28 -23.07 -14.43
N ASN A 492 1.01 -22.20 -15.11
CA ASN A 492 1.67 -21.07 -14.47
C ASN A 492 0.67 -19.94 -14.16
N VAL A 493 1.09 -19.00 -13.34
CA VAL A 493 0.28 -17.86 -12.87
C VAL A 493 -0.38 -17.06 -14.01
N PHE A 494 0.27 -16.98 -15.18
CA PHE A 494 -0.26 -16.23 -16.34
C PHE A 494 -1.32 -17.02 -17.10
N GLN A 495 -1.10 -18.33 -17.24
CA GLN A 495 -2.09 -19.21 -17.82
C GLN A 495 -3.35 -19.24 -16.95
N ILE A 496 -3.19 -19.31 -15.63
CA ILE A 496 -4.28 -19.21 -14.66
C ILE A 496 -4.99 -17.84 -14.79
N ALA A 497 -4.27 -16.75 -14.86
CA ALA A 497 -4.86 -15.42 -15.00
C ALA A 497 -5.69 -15.25 -16.29
N ARG A 498 -5.34 -15.95 -17.36
CA ARG A 498 -6.10 -15.98 -18.62
C ARG A 498 -7.42 -16.74 -18.54
N LEU A 499 -7.57 -17.65 -17.59
CA LEU A 499 -8.80 -18.43 -17.43
C LEU A 499 -9.94 -17.62 -16.83
N HIS A 500 -9.68 -16.36 -16.42
CA HIS A 500 -10.64 -15.55 -15.67
C HIS A 500 -11.23 -16.30 -14.46
N ASP A 501 -10.41 -17.15 -13.84
CA ASP A 501 -10.74 -17.88 -12.63
C ASP A 501 -10.87 -16.93 -11.43
N VAL A 502 -11.36 -17.47 -10.34
CA VAL A 502 -11.34 -16.82 -9.04
C VAL A 502 -10.23 -17.42 -8.20
N ARG A 503 -9.42 -16.56 -7.62
CA ARG A 503 -8.29 -16.95 -6.79
C ARG A 503 -8.33 -16.18 -5.48
N GLY A 504 -8.25 -16.90 -4.36
CA GLY A 504 -8.00 -16.34 -3.05
C GLY A 504 -6.59 -16.72 -2.60
N ASP A 505 -5.83 -15.75 -2.12
CA ASP A 505 -4.52 -15.99 -1.51
C ASP A 505 -4.55 -15.55 -0.06
N SER A 506 -4.31 -16.48 0.85
CA SER A 506 -4.13 -16.15 2.26
C SER A 506 -2.86 -15.30 2.46
N GLY A 507 -2.79 -14.56 3.53
CA GLY A 507 -1.51 -14.14 4.06
C GLY A 507 -0.71 -15.35 4.57
N VAL A 508 0.46 -15.08 5.15
CA VAL A 508 1.26 -16.13 5.80
C VAL A 508 0.55 -16.58 7.07
N VAL A 509 0.15 -17.84 7.11
CA VAL A 509 -0.57 -18.44 8.25
C VAL A 509 0.33 -19.08 9.29
N TYR A 510 1.57 -19.37 8.91
CA TYR A 510 2.57 -19.91 9.80
C TYR A 510 3.94 -19.34 9.42
N MET A 511 4.67 -18.83 10.39
CA MET A 511 6.04 -18.37 10.22
C MET A 511 6.81 -18.65 11.50
N ASP A 512 7.89 -19.41 11.37
CA ASP A 512 8.82 -19.71 12.43
C ASP A 512 10.11 -18.92 12.20
N GLY A 513 10.42 -18.01 13.10
CA GLY A 513 11.71 -17.32 13.12
C GLY A 513 12.80 -18.28 13.58
N LYS A 514 13.43 -19.01 12.66
CA LYS A 514 14.46 -20.03 12.96
C LYS A 514 15.65 -19.51 13.76
N ASP A 515 15.96 -18.24 13.66
CA ASP A 515 17.21 -17.68 14.19
C ASP A 515 17.03 -16.89 15.48
N GLY A 516 15.90 -17.07 16.20
CA GLY A 516 15.62 -16.30 17.41
C GLY A 516 15.45 -14.79 17.15
N THR A 517 15.50 -14.37 15.88
CA THR A 517 15.22 -13.00 15.49
C THR A 517 13.75 -12.75 15.79
N PRO A 518 13.40 -11.78 16.65
CA PRO A 518 12.02 -11.50 16.93
C PRO A 518 11.37 -11.11 15.61
N LEU A 519 10.35 -11.86 15.15
CA LEU A 519 9.33 -11.28 14.30
C LEU A 519 8.79 -10.11 15.11
N GLY A 520 9.24 -8.90 14.79
CA GLY A 520 8.90 -7.71 15.54
C GLY A 520 7.39 -7.53 15.58
N ILE A 521 6.77 -7.97 16.66
CA ILE A 521 5.36 -7.72 17.00
C ILE A 521 5.38 -6.78 18.19
#